data_42e09dc56b731920cadb077478be0c51
#
_entry.id   42e09dc56b731920cadb077478be0c51
#
_cell.length_a   1.000
_cell.length_b   1.000
_cell.length_c   1.000
_cell.angle_alpha   90.00
_cell.angle_beta   90.00
_cell.angle_gamma   90.00
#
_symmetry.space_group_name_H-M   'P 1'
#
loop_
_entity.id
_entity.type
_entity.pdbx_description
1 polymer ?
#
loop_
_entity_poly.entity_id
_entity_poly.type
_entity_poly.pdbx_seq_one_letter_code
_entity_poly.pdbx_strand_id
1 'polypeptide(L)'
;DRRRLFIATGTGIAPMLAMFAQAPGLEHDTLVFGCRNREEDLTTVIDSPMPGRVLRCLSREEAPRAFHGRVTDALPGLAGSSGLDPRSTEVYLCGSAAMVADTRGLLESAGYDSIHTEPY
;
A
#
# COMPACT_ATOMS: atom_id res chain seq x y z
N ASP A 1 -5.15 19.65 -0.81
CA ASP A 1 -4.77 18.54 0.05
C ASP A 1 -4.69 17.25 -0.72
N ARG A 2 -3.53 16.60 -0.66
CA ARG A 2 -3.32 15.33 -1.33
C ARG A 2 -3.58 14.18 -0.37
N ARG A 3 -4.21 13.13 -0.91
CA ARG A 3 -4.30 11.84 -0.24
C ARG A 3 -2.98 11.11 -0.43
N ARG A 4 -2.67 10.21 0.51
CA ARG A 4 -1.47 9.37 0.39
C ARG A 4 -1.87 7.92 0.28
N LEU A 5 -1.24 7.23 -0.66
CA LEU A 5 -1.41 5.80 -0.87
C LEU A 5 -0.08 5.13 -0.58
N PHE A 6 -0.05 4.33 0.47
CA PHE A 6 1.14 3.58 0.85
C PHE A 6 0.97 2.14 0.38
N ILE A 7 1.98 1.63 -0.30
CA ILE A 7 1.96 0.24 -0.79
C ILE A 7 3.26 -0.41 -0.34
N ALA A 8 3.13 -1.50 0.42
CA ALA A 8 4.28 -2.21 0.97
C ALA A 8 4.06 -3.71 0.91
N THR A 9 5.16 -4.46 0.80
CA THR A 9 5.14 -5.92 0.92
C THR A 9 6.16 -6.35 1.96
N GLY A 10 5.79 -7.35 2.78
CA GLY A 10 6.67 -7.91 3.78
C GLY A 10 7.27 -6.87 4.69
N THR A 11 8.59 -6.91 4.88
CA THR A 11 9.30 -5.97 5.74
C THR A 11 9.38 -4.56 5.16
N GLY A 12 8.92 -4.35 3.94
CA GLY A 12 8.85 -3.02 3.33
C GLY A 12 7.94 -2.05 4.07
N ILE A 13 7.09 -2.54 4.98
CA ILE A 13 6.27 -1.68 5.81
C ILE A 13 7.11 -0.93 6.85
N ALA A 14 8.28 -1.46 7.25
CA ALA A 14 9.07 -0.87 8.33
C ALA A 14 9.44 0.60 8.10
N PRO A 15 9.95 1.03 6.94
CA PRO A 15 10.21 2.45 6.70
C PRO A 15 8.97 3.31 6.80
N MET A 16 7.80 2.77 6.47
CA MET A 16 6.56 3.53 6.50
C MET A 16 6.06 3.78 7.91
N LEU A 17 6.40 2.91 8.87
CA LEU A 17 5.93 3.08 10.25
C LEU A 17 6.42 4.40 10.86
N ALA A 18 7.64 4.80 10.54
CA ALA A 18 8.17 6.08 10.99
C ALA A 18 7.39 7.25 10.39
N MET A 19 6.96 7.13 9.14
CA MET A 19 6.11 8.15 8.51
C MET A 19 4.76 8.22 9.20
N PHE A 20 4.15 7.05 9.47
CA PHE A 20 2.83 6.99 10.11
C PHE A 20 2.84 7.64 11.50
N ALA A 21 3.93 7.47 12.25
CA ALA A 21 4.03 8.02 13.59
C ALA A 21 4.02 9.55 13.63
N GLN A 22 4.41 10.20 12.53
CA GLN A 22 4.57 11.65 12.49
C GLN A 22 3.63 12.35 11.52
N ALA A 23 2.89 11.61 10.70
CA ALA A 23 2.10 12.19 9.63
C ALA A 23 0.77 12.75 10.14
N PRO A 24 0.47 14.04 9.94
CA PRO A 24 -0.88 14.53 10.18
C PRO A 24 -1.82 14.03 9.08
N GLY A 25 -3.10 13.85 9.41
CA GLY A 25 -4.12 13.46 8.42
C GLY A 25 -4.05 12.01 8.00
N LEU A 26 -3.38 11.15 8.78
CA LEU A 26 -3.21 9.73 8.45
C LEU A 26 -4.55 8.99 8.29
N GLU A 27 -5.58 9.45 8.98
CA GLU A 27 -6.93 8.88 8.90
C GLU A 27 -7.55 8.99 7.51
N HIS A 28 -7.03 9.86 6.66
CA HIS A 28 -7.51 10.03 5.28
C HIS A 28 -6.70 9.22 4.27
N ASP A 29 -5.68 8.52 4.73
CA ASP A 29 -4.76 7.80 3.88
C ASP A 29 -5.09 6.31 3.78
N THR A 30 -4.49 5.64 2.80
CA THR A 30 -4.72 4.23 2.53
C THR A 30 -3.38 3.48 2.52
N LEU A 31 -3.37 2.32 3.16
CA LEU A 31 -2.25 1.37 3.06
C LEU A 31 -2.74 0.12 2.35
N VAL A 32 -1.99 -0.30 1.32
CA VAL A 32 -2.14 -1.60 0.69
C VAL A 32 -0.93 -2.43 1.10
N PHE A 33 -1.15 -3.46 1.88
CA PHE A 33 -0.07 -4.30 2.40
C PHE A 33 -0.18 -5.72 1.85
N GLY A 34 0.89 -6.21 1.23
CA GLY A 34 0.92 -7.54 0.65
C GLY A 34 1.84 -8.49 1.41
N CYS A 35 1.37 -9.71 1.60
CA CYS A 35 2.17 -10.82 2.14
C CYS A 35 1.61 -12.12 1.58
N ARG A 36 2.25 -13.24 1.88
CA ARG A 36 1.84 -14.53 1.33
C ARG A 36 0.65 -15.11 2.07
N ASN A 37 0.65 -15.03 3.40
CA ASN A 37 -0.37 -15.63 4.25
C ASN A 37 -0.57 -14.80 5.52
N ARG A 38 -1.59 -15.18 6.33
CA ARG A 38 -1.94 -14.43 7.53
C ARG A 38 -0.83 -14.39 8.58
N GLU A 39 -0.01 -15.43 8.65
CA GLU A 39 1.09 -15.47 9.62
C GLU A 39 2.13 -14.40 9.34
N GLU A 40 2.26 -13.97 8.09
CA GLU A 40 3.18 -12.93 7.67
C GLU A 40 2.56 -11.53 7.70
N ASP A 41 1.30 -11.42 8.05
CA ASP A 41 0.60 -10.13 8.05
C ASP A 41 1.01 -9.29 9.26
N LEU A 42 1.97 -8.42 9.04
CA LEU A 42 2.52 -7.56 10.09
C LEU A 42 1.51 -6.50 10.56
N THR A 43 0.49 -6.19 9.76
CA THR A 43 -0.48 -5.16 10.13
C THR A 43 -1.35 -5.57 11.31
N THR A 44 -1.42 -6.86 11.61
CA THR A 44 -2.22 -7.37 12.74
C THR A 44 -1.46 -7.36 14.07
N VAL A 45 -0.13 -7.22 14.04
CA VAL A 45 0.70 -7.30 15.24
C VAL A 45 1.43 -6.01 15.55
N ILE A 46 1.40 -5.05 14.66
CA ILE A 46 2.07 -3.77 14.86
C ILE A 46 1.18 -2.86 15.71
N ASP A 47 1.72 -2.40 16.82
CA ASP A 47 1.07 -1.40 17.67
C ASP A 47 1.64 -0.02 17.33
N SER A 48 1.09 0.58 16.30
CA SER A 48 1.57 1.84 15.73
C SER A 48 0.42 2.55 15.03
N PRO A 49 0.47 3.87 14.90
CA PRO A 49 -0.50 4.57 14.06
C PRO A 49 -0.51 3.98 12.65
N MET A 50 -1.70 3.83 12.09
CA MET A 50 -1.89 3.26 10.76
C MET A 50 -2.81 4.16 9.94
N PRO A 51 -2.71 4.13 8.61
CA PRO A 51 -3.68 4.82 7.76
C PRO A 51 -5.11 4.41 8.06
N GLY A 52 -6.05 5.31 7.83
CA GLY A 52 -7.46 5.08 8.14
C GLY A 52 -8.07 3.92 7.37
N ARG A 53 -7.52 3.58 6.20
CA ARG A 53 -7.95 2.43 5.41
C ARG A 53 -6.76 1.51 5.19
N VAL A 54 -6.90 0.24 5.55
CA VAL A 54 -5.87 -0.77 5.33
C VAL A 54 -6.46 -1.90 4.51
N LEU A 55 -5.88 -2.14 3.32
CA LEU A 55 -6.23 -3.25 2.47
C LEU A 55 -5.11 -4.28 2.54
N ARG A 56 -5.44 -5.47 3.00
CA ARG A 56 -4.46 -6.57 3.09
C ARG A 56 -4.61 -7.48 1.89
N CYS A 57 -3.49 -7.83 1.28
CA CYS A 57 -3.46 -8.71 0.11
C CYS A 57 -2.67 -9.97 0.49
N LEU A 58 -3.34 -11.13 0.40
CA LEU A 58 -2.73 -12.42 0.70
C LEU A 58 -2.59 -13.20 -0.59
N SER A 59 -1.36 -13.49 -1.02
CA SER A 59 -1.14 -14.10 -2.33
C SER A 59 -1.28 -15.61 -2.34
N ARG A 60 -1.21 -16.28 -1.17
CA ARG A 60 -1.21 -17.73 -1.09
C ARG A 60 -2.31 -18.33 -0.22
N GLU A 61 -3.23 -17.51 0.28
CA GLU A 61 -4.38 -18.02 1.00
C GLU A 61 -5.55 -17.05 0.90
N GLU A 62 -6.75 -17.53 1.18
CA GLU A 62 -7.93 -16.69 1.30
C GLU A 62 -8.24 -16.48 2.78
N ALA A 63 -8.68 -15.27 3.12
CA ALA A 63 -9.08 -14.94 4.47
C ALA A 63 -10.17 -13.87 4.44
N PRO A 64 -11.07 -13.82 5.43
CA PRO A 64 -12.06 -12.77 5.52
C PRO A 64 -11.41 -11.39 5.57
N ARG A 65 -12.01 -10.43 4.87
CA ARG A 65 -11.57 -9.03 4.87
C ARG A 65 -10.17 -8.82 4.27
N ALA A 66 -9.67 -9.78 3.50
CA ALA A 66 -8.41 -9.64 2.79
C ALA A 66 -8.63 -9.92 1.31
N PHE A 67 -7.89 -9.21 0.48
CA PHE A 67 -7.88 -9.47 -0.95
C PHE A 67 -7.02 -10.70 -1.22
N HIS A 68 -7.52 -11.66 -2.00
CA HIS A 68 -6.73 -12.81 -2.39
C HIS A 68 -5.94 -12.48 -3.66
N GLY A 69 -4.65 -12.29 -3.53
CA GLY A 69 -3.77 -11.91 -4.62
C GLY A 69 -2.63 -11.03 -4.14
N ARG A 70 -1.86 -10.52 -5.09
CA ARG A 70 -0.76 -9.60 -4.83
C ARG A 70 -1.26 -8.17 -4.84
N VAL A 71 -0.44 -7.25 -4.35
CA VAL A 71 -0.79 -5.81 -4.39
C VAL A 71 -1.05 -5.35 -5.82
N THR A 72 -0.31 -5.87 -6.80
CA THR A 72 -0.51 -5.54 -8.21
C THR A 72 -1.88 -6.00 -8.73
N ASP A 73 -2.41 -7.09 -8.18
CA ASP A 73 -3.74 -7.58 -8.56
C ASP A 73 -4.86 -6.72 -7.98
N ALA A 74 -4.63 -6.11 -6.83
CA ALA A 74 -5.62 -5.29 -6.15
C ALA A 74 -5.72 -3.87 -6.73
N LEU A 75 -4.65 -3.37 -7.34
CA LEU A 75 -4.59 -1.98 -7.80
C LEU A 75 -5.65 -1.59 -8.81
N PRO A 76 -6.00 -2.41 -9.83
CA PRO A 76 -7.04 -2.02 -10.79
C PRO A 76 -8.39 -1.71 -10.13
N GLY A 77 -8.75 -2.47 -9.09
CA GLY A 77 -10.00 -2.22 -8.36
C GLY A 77 -9.91 -1.02 -7.43
N LEU A 78 -8.72 -0.63 -7.06
CA LEU A 78 -8.49 0.50 -6.17
C LEU A 78 -8.37 1.82 -6.93
N ALA A 79 -7.76 1.77 -8.11
CA ALA A 79 -7.58 2.95 -8.95
C ALA A 79 -8.97 3.49 -9.34
N GLY A 80 -9.17 4.78 -9.11
CA GLY A 80 -10.47 5.40 -9.35
C GLY A 80 -11.48 5.26 -8.23
N SER A 81 -11.14 4.57 -7.13
CA SER A 81 -11.99 4.56 -5.97
C SER A 81 -11.97 5.94 -5.29
N SER A 82 -12.99 6.20 -4.48
CA SER A 82 -13.13 7.49 -3.83
C SER A 82 -11.89 7.89 -3.05
N GLY A 83 -11.37 9.07 -3.29
CA GLY A 83 -10.22 9.61 -2.60
C GLY A 83 -8.87 9.24 -3.17
N LEU A 84 -8.82 8.42 -4.25
CA LEU A 84 -7.55 8.01 -4.86
C LEU A 84 -7.39 8.52 -6.29
N ASP A 85 -7.82 9.74 -6.54
CA ASP A 85 -7.62 10.39 -7.84
C ASP A 85 -6.12 10.47 -8.13
N PRO A 86 -5.66 9.95 -9.29
CA PRO A 86 -4.23 9.99 -9.64
C PRO A 86 -3.59 11.36 -9.57
N ARG A 87 -4.34 12.40 -9.86
CA ARG A 87 -3.80 13.78 -9.90
C ARG A 87 -3.60 14.39 -8.52
N SER A 88 -4.29 13.86 -7.50
CA SER A 88 -4.26 14.41 -6.16
C SER A 88 -3.76 13.40 -5.12
N THR A 89 -3.17 12.30 -5.56
CA THR A 89 -2.67 11.25 -4.67
C THR A 89 -1.16 11.17 -4.76
N GLU A 90 -0.49 11.17 -3.62
CA GLU A 90 0.93 10.85 -3.52
C GLU A 90 1.06 9.38 -3.16
N VAL A 91 1.94 8.66 -3.86
CA VAL A 91 2.14 7.23 -3.66
C VAL A 91 3.53 6.97 -3.09
N TYR A 92 3.58 6.10 -2.10
CA TYR A 92 4.83 5.64 -1.48
C TYR A 92 4.91 4.13 -1.60
N LEU A 93 5.96 3.64 -2.26
CA LEU A 93 6.18 2.22 -2.51
C LEU A 93 7.41 1.74 -1.77
N CYS A 94 7.28 0.63 -1.05
CA CYS A 94 8.42 0.00 -0.39
C CYS A 94 8.29 -1.52 -0.45
N GLY A 95 9.34 -2.18 -0.92
CA GLY A 95 9.35 -3.63 -1.08
C GLY A 95 10.54 -4.07 -1.91
N SER A 96 10.47 -5.30 -2.44
CA SER A 96 11.52 -5.80 -3.32
C SER A 96 11.60 -4.94 -4.59
N ALA A 97 12.75 -4.95 -5.24
CA ALA A 97 12.94 -4.19 -6.48
C ALA A 97 11.93 -4.59 -7.55
N ALA A 98 11.61 -5.88 -7.65
CA ALA A 98 10.63 -6.38 -8.62
C ALA A 98 9.23 -5.86 -8.31
N MET A 99 8.81 -5.91 -7.05
CA MET A 99 7.50 -5.39 -6.65
C MET A 99 7.39 -3.90 -6.93
N VAL A 100 8.40 -3.14 -6.55
CA VAL A 100 8.42 -1.69 -6.76
C VAL A 100 8.31 -1.36 -8.24
N ALA A 101 9.08 -2.04 -9.09
CA ALA A 101 9.06 -1.80 -10.54
C ALA A 101 7.69 -2.13 -11.16
N ASP A 102 7.13 -3.30 -10.83
CA ASP A 102 5.86 -3.73 -11.37
C ASP A 102 4.71 -2.80 -10.93
N THR A 103 4.70 -2.47 -9.65
CA THR A 103 3.66 -1.60 -9.08
C THR A 103 3.76 -0.19 -9.66
N ARG A 104 4.96 0.33 -9.78
CA ARG A 104 5.17 1.66 -10.36
C ARG A 104 4.66 1.72 -11.80
N GLY A 105 4.96 0.69 -12.60
CA GLY A 105 4.48 0.64 -13.97
C GLY A 105 2.96 0.68 -14.09
N LEU A 106 2.27 -0.07 -13.23
CA LEU A 106 0.81 -0.06 -13.19
C LEU A 106 0.26 1.30 -12.79
N LEU A 107 0.85 1.93 -11.78
CA LEU A 107 0.41 3.23 -11.31
C LEU A 107 0.63 4.32 -12.36
N GLU A 108 1.77 4.32 -13.01
CA GLU A 108 2.06 5.27 -14.07
C GLU A 108 1.08 5.12 -15.23
N SER A 109 0.75 3.88 -15.58
CA SER A 109 -0.25 3.61 -16.62
C SER A 109 -1.65 4.08 -16.22
N ALA A 110 -1.94 4.13 -14.92
CA ALA A 110 -3.21 4.61 -14.40
C ALA A 110 -3.24 6.14 -14.19
N GLY A 111 -2.14 6.84 -14.49
CA GLY A 111 -2.10 8.29 -14.41
C GLY A 111 -1.48 8.88 -13.15
N TYR A 112 -0.97 8.04 -12.25
CA TYR A 112 -0.27 8.53 -11.06
C TYR A 112 1.12 9.01 -11.45
N ASP A 113 1.48 10.23 -11.08
CA ASP A 113 2.77 10.83 -11.41
C ASP A 113 3.61 11.18 -10.19
N SER A 114 3.02 11.22 -9.01
CA SER A 114 3.75 11.50 -7.77
C SER A 114 4.00 10.20 -7.03
N ILE A 115 5.07 9.51 -7.40
CA ILE A 115 5.40 8.19 -6.88
C ILE A 115 6.79 8.22 -6.26
N HIS A 116 6.86 7.88 -4.96
CA HIS A 116 8.10 7.79 -4.21
C HIS A 116 8.40 6.32 -3.95
N THR A 117 9.60 5.87 -4.27
CA THR A 117 9.96 4.45 -4.18
C THR A 117 11.16 4.25 -3.28
N GLU A 118 11.15 3.16 -2.53
CA GLU A 118 12.25 2.74 -1.68
C GLU A 118 12.39 1.22 -1.77
N PRO A 119 13.09 0.69 -2.80
CA PRO A 119 13.34 -0.74 -2.92
C PRO A 119 14.39 -1.20 -1.91
N TYR A 120 14.28 -2.47 -1.52
CA TYR A 120 15.29 -3.09 -0.68
C TYR A 120 15.87 -4.36 -1.28
#